data_9f872ad0f4e4bddc9d9dfb80fef9a947
#
_entry.id   9f872ad0f4e4bddc9d9dfb80fef9a947
#
_cell.length_a   1.000
_cell.length_b   1.000
_cell.length_c   1.000
_cell.angle_alpha   90.00
_cell.angle_beta   90.00
_cell.angle_gamma   90.00
#
_symmetry.space_group_name_H-M   'P 1'
#
loop_
_entity.id
_entity.type
_entity.pdbx_description
1 polymer ?
#
loop_
_entity_poly.entity_id
_entity_poly.type
_entity_poly.pdbx_seq_one_letter_code
_entity_poly.pdbx_strand_id
1 'polypeptide(L)'
;MEVIRFETKAGATVQKPNRLHFPTSIDTLSPNNRFVRALNTLPIADHIPYHSIIGDRGRGDTPNSSDGDVAYWSSHLEGARSEQIVPSDHGTHQNKEGVEEVHRILLLNLTQQKKGP
;
A
#
# COMPACT_ATOMS: atom_id res chain seq x y z
N MET A 1 -22.62 -4.31 18.27
CA MET A 1 -21.95 -3.50 19.29
C MET A 1 -20.96 -4.43 20.02
N GLU A 2 -19.67 -4.18 19.86
CA GLU A 2 -18.65 -5.01 20.49
C GLU A 2 -18.36 -4.49 21.90
N VAL A 3 -18.50 -5.33 22.91
CA VAL A 3 -18.24 -4.98 24.30
C VAL A 3 -16.84 -5.49 24.65
N ILE A 4 -15.93 -4.59 24.97
CA ILE A 4 -14.59 -4.96 25.41
C ILE A 4 -14.66 -5.30 26.91
N ARG A 5 -14.32 -6.53 27.27
CA ARG A 5 -14.23 -6.98 28.67
C ARG A 5 -12.81 -6.87 29.17
N PHE A 6 -12.64 -6.21 30.30
CA PHE A 6 -11.39 -6.21 31.04
C PHE A 6 -11.55 -6.99 32.35
N GLU A 7 -10.70 -7.97 32.54
CA GLU A 7 -10.62 -8.66 33.82
C GLU A 7 -9.64 -7.93 34.73
N THR A 8 -10.11 -7.55 35.90
CA THR A 8 -9.24 -7.00 36.94
C THR A 8 -8.66 -8.13 37.79
N LYS A 9 -7.52 -7.87 38.46
CA LYS A 9 -6.87 -8.84 39.38
C LYS A 9 -7.80 -9.40 40.48
N ALA A 10 -8.96 -8.83 40.68
CA ALA A 10 -9.97 -9.26 41.65
C ALA A 10 -11.15 -10.03 41.01
N GLY A 11 -11.05 -10.43 39.76
CA GLY A 11 -12.10 -11.20 39.06
C GLY A 11 -13.37 -10.41 38.75
N ALA A 12 -13.39 -9.11 38.97
CA ALA A 12 -14.53 -8.27 38.62
C ALA A 12 -14.44 -7.86 37.15
N THR A 13 -15.46 -8.21 36.37
CA THR A 13 -15.57 -7.80 34.97
C THR A 13 -16.15 -6.38 34.91
N VAL A 14 -15.35 -5.41 34.54
CA VAL A 14 -15.83 -4.05 34.30
C VAL A 14 -16.19 -3.93 32.83
N GLN A 15 -17.48 -3.77 32.53
CA GLN A 15 -17.92 -3.41 31.18
C GLN A 15 -17.74 -1.90 31.00
N LYS A 16 -16.79 -1.47 30.19
CA LYS A 16 -16.79 -0.09 29.70
C LYS A 16 -17.75 0.02 28.53
N PRO A 17 -18.60 1.07 28.51
CA PRO A 17 -19.42 1.33 27.33
C PRO A 17 -18.50 1.45 26.11
N ASN A 18 -18.89 0.79 25.02
CA ASN A 18 -18.20 0.86 23.76
C ASN A 18 -18.10 2.33 23.32
N ARG A 19 -16.92 2.90 23.42
CA ARG A 19 -16.69 4.22 22.84
C ARG A 19 -16.78 4.03 21.34
N LEU A 20 -17.63 4.80 20.67
CA LEU A 20 -17.64 4.92 19.23
C LEU A 20 -16.19 5.06 18.75
N HIS A 21 -15.69 4.00 18.12
CA HIS A 21 -14.36 4.04 17.52
C HIS A 21 -14.49 4.77 16.18
N PHE A 22 -13.97 6.00 16.13
CA PHE A 22 -13.86 6.72 14.87
C PHE A 22 -12.66 6.19 14.12
N PRO A 23 -12.82 5.75 12.85
CA PRO A 23 -11.71 5.30 12.04
C PRO A 23 -10.65 6.40 11.92
N THR A 24 -9.41 6.03 12.17
CA THR A 24 -8.24 6.91 11.97
C THR A 24 -7.46 6.47 10.73
N SER A 25 -6.52 7.29 10.28
CA SER A 25 -5.62 6.91 9.19
C SER A 25 -4.80 5.66 9.51
N ILE A 26 -4.52 5.39 10.78
CA ILE A 26 -3.82 4.19 11.21
C ILE A 26 -4.67 2.94 11.01
N ASP A 27 -5.96 3.02 11.28
CA ASP A 27 -6.89 1.90 11.07
C ASP A 27 -6.96 1.51 9.59
N THR A 28 -6.84 2.47 8.68
CA THR A 28 -6.84 2.24 7.24
C THR A 28 -5.57 1.54 6.73
N LEU A 29 -4.51 1.48 7.52
CA LEU A 29 -3.29 0.72 7.20
C LEU A 29 -3.43 -0.77 7.53
N SER A 30 -4.41 -1.16 8.33
CA SER A 30 -4.61 -2.57 8.67
C SER A 30 -5.12 -3.36 7.46
N PRO A 31 -4.50 -4.49 7.10
CA PRO A 31 -4.95 -5.34 6.00
C PRO A 31 -6.33 -5.96 6.26
N ASN A 32 -6.75 -6.02 7.52
CA ASN A 32 -8.06 -6.53 7.93
C ASN A 32 -9.14 -5.44 7.97
N ASN A 33 -8.79 -4.19 7.68
CA ASN A 33 -9.75 -3.11 7.63
C ASN A 33 -10.77 -3.36 6.53
N ARG A 34 -12.05 -3.29 6.88
CA ARG A 34 -13.16 -3.58 5.95
C ARG A 34 -13.18 -2.65 4.75
N PHE A 35 -12.86 -1.38 4.96
CA PHE A 35 -12.79 -0.37 3.90
C PHE A 35 -11.65 -0.67 2.92
N VAL A 36 -10.46 -0.98 3.43
CA VAL A 36 -9.30 -1.37 2.60
C VAL A 36 -9.58 -2.63 1.80
N ARG A 37 -10.19 -3.63 2.42
CA ARG A 37 -10.58 -4.87 1.73
C ARG A 37 -11.58 -4.62 0.60
N ALA A 38 -12.60 -3.80 0.86
CA ALA A 38 -13.58 -3.43 -0.17
C ALA A 38 -12.91 -2.64 -1.31
N LEU A 39 -12.03 -1.69 -0.99
CA LEU A 39 -11.30 -0.89 -1.96
C LEU A 39 -10.40 -1.77 -2.86
N ASN A 40 -9.72 -2.76 -2.29
CA ASN A 40 -8.85 -3.68 -3.02
C ASN A 40 -9.60 -4.62 -3.97
N THR A 41 -10.92 -4.75 -3.84
CA THR A 41 -11.74 -5.52 -4.80
C THR A 41 -12.15 -4.71 -6.02
N LEU A 42 -11.98 -3.40 -5.99
CA LEU A 42 -12.33 -2.54 -7.10
C LEU A 42 -11.24 -2.57 -8.18
N PRO A 43 -11.58 -2.84 -9.43
CA PRO A 43 -10.60 -2.80 -10.51
C PRO A 43 -10.19 -1.35 -10.81
N ILE A 44 -8.94 -1.18 -11.23
CA ILE A 44 -8.52 0.07 -11.85
C ILE A 44 -9.15 0.12 -13.24
N ALA A 45 -9.68 1.27 -13.64
CA ALA A 45 -10.33 1.41 -14.94
C ALA A 45 -9.36 1.07 -16.09
N ASP A 46 -9.81 0.26 -17.05
CA ASP A 46 -8.99 -0.33 -18.11
C ASP A 46 -8.22 0.71 -18.97
N HIS A 47 -8.77 1.92 -19.07
CA HIS A 47 -8.16 3.00 -19.86
C HIS A 47 -7.12 3.82 -19.08
N ILE A 48 -6.93 3.54 -17.80
CA ILE A 48 -5.95 4.23 -16.96
C ILE A 48 -4.69 3.38 -16.83
N PRO A 49 -3.59 3.78 -17.47
CA PRO A 49 -2.32 3.10 -17.27
C PRO A 49 -1.79 3.40 -15.87
N TYR A 50 -1.30 2.38 -15.20
CA TYR A 50 -0.63 2.53 -13.92
C TYR A 50 0.70 1.80 -13.90
N HIS A 51 1.59 2.27 -13.07
CA HIS A 51 2.96 1.81 -12.94
C HIS A 51 3.30 1.66 -11.45
N SER A 52 4.12 0.69 -11.12
CA SER A 52 4.58 0.45 -9.76
C SER A 52 6.06 0.74 -9.62
N ILE A 53 6.43 1.44 -8.54
CA ILE A 53 7.81 1.60 -8.10
C ILE A 53 7.88 1.07 -6.67
N ILE A 54 8.62 0.01 -6.47
CA ILE A 54 8.65 -0.73 -5.21
C ILE A 54 10.05 -0.67 -4.62
N GLY A 55 10.15 -0.25 -3.35
CA GLY A 55 11.40 -0.26 -2.61
C GLY A 55 11.76 -1.66 -2.12
N ASP A 56 13.04 -2.00 -2.18
CA ASP A 56 13.60 -3.21 -1.60
C ASP A 56 14.95 -2.90 -0.98
N ARG A 57 15.08 -3.10 0.33
CA ARG A 57 16.36 -2.94 1.04
C ARG A 57 17.25 -4.17 0.94
N GLY A 58 16.68 -5.31 0.57
CA GLY A 58 17.43 -6.55 0.34
C GLY A 58 18.02 -6.60 -1.07
N ARG A 59 18.62 -7.71 -1.39
CA ARG A 59 19.19 -7.99 -2.71
C ARG A 59 18.29 -8.88 -3.54
N GLY A 60 17.00 -8.85 -3.33
CA GLY A 60 16.24 -9.92 -3.90
C GLY A 60 14.95 -9.50 -4.53
N ASP A 61 14.74 -9.97 -5.70
CA ASP A 61 13.49 -10.00 -6.42
C ASP A 61 12.60 -11.13 -5.91
N THR A 62 12.69 -11.44 -4.61
CA THR A 62 11.88 -12.49 -4.01
C THR A 62 10.54 -11.94 -3.56
N PRO A 63 9.47 -12.75 -3.59
CA PRO A 63 8.16 -12.32 -3.08
C PRO A 63 8.15 -11.86 -1.63
N ASN A 64 9.20 -12.18 -0.88
CA ASN A 64 9.38 -11.82 0.53
C ASN A 64 10.32 -10.62 0.74
N SER A 65 10.85 -10.03 -0.32
CA SER A 65 11.65 -8.82 -0.18
C SER A 65 10.80 -7.65 0.35
N SER A 66 11.44 -6.67 0.96
CA SER A 66 10.77 -5.59 1.67
C SER A 66 11.60 -4.31 1.63
N ASP A 67 10.93 -3.18 1.63
CA ASP A 67 11.54 -1.87 1.86
C ASP A 67 11.81 -1.58 3.35
N GLY A 68 11.48 -2.53 4.22
CA GLY A 68 11.56 -2.43 5.67
C GLY A 68 10.24 -2.19 6.36
N ASP A 69 9.27 -1.62 5.69
CA ASP A 69 7.93 -1.34 6.19
C ASP A 69 6.87 -2.18 5.49
N VAL A 70 7.02 -2.37 4.18
CA VAL A 70 6.05 -3.08 3.34
C VAL A 70 6.74 -4.18 2.54
N ALA A 71 6.18 -5.38 2.57
CA ALA A 71 6.67 -6.50 1.78
C ALA A 71 6.30 -6.34 0.30
N TYR A 72 7.13 -6.87 -0.59
CA TYR A 72 6.90 -6.84 -2.04
C TYR A 72 5.49 -7.36 -2.42
N TRP A 73 5.09 -8.50 -1.91
CA TRP A 73 3.79 -9.10 -2.23
C TRP A 73 2.59 -8.20 -1.86
N SER A 74 2.78 -7.30 -0.90
CA SER A 74 1.76 -6.32 -0.50
C SER A 74 1.76 -5.06 -1.38
N SER A 75 2.88 -4.77 -2.03
CA SER A 75 3.05 -3.61 -2.92
C SER A 75 2.80 -3.94 -4.38
N HIS A 76 2.93 -5.21 -4.76
CA HIS A 76 2.72 -5.66 -6.13
C HIS A 76 1.27 -5.46 -6.58
N LEU A 77 1.10 -4.90 -7.77
CA LEU A 77 -0.20 -4.70 -8.41
C LEU A 77 -0.27 -5.45 -9.74
N GLU A 78 -1.18 -6.41 -9.82
CA GLU A 78 -1.46 -7.08 -11.08
C GLU A 78 -1.95 -6.08 -12.15
N GLY A 79 -1.49 -6.27 -13.37
CA GLY A 79 -1.89 -5.46 -14.51
C GLY A 79 -1.16 -4.13 -14.63
N ALA A 80 -0.21 -3.82 -13.78
CA ALA A 80 0.66 -2.66 -13.94
C ALA A 80 1.41 -2.73 -15.28
N ARG A 81 1.49 -1.64 -16.01
CA ARG A 81 2.21 -1.58 -17.29
C ARG A 81 3.71 -1.71 -17.14
N SER A 82 4.24 -1.29 -16.01
CA SER A 82 5.60 -1.55 -15.59
C SER A 82 5.69 -1.64 -14.09
N GLU A 83 6.63 -2.41 -13.62
CA GLU A 83 7.01 -2.51 -12.23
C GLU A 83 8.53 -2.37 -12.14
N GLN A 84 8.99 -1.44 -11.34
CA GLN A 84 10.41 -1.22 -11.07
C GLN A 84 10.68 -1.44 -9.60
N ILE A 85 11.58 -2.36 -9.31
CA ILE A 85 12.08 -2.58 -7.95
C ILE A 85 13.37 -1.78 -7.82
N VAL A 86 13.42 -0.90 -6.82
CA VAL A 86 14.56 -0.03 -6.58
C VAL A 86 15.21 -0.34 -5.23
N PRO A 87 16.54 -0.26 -5.12
CA PRO A 87 17.27 -0.52 -3.87
C PRO A 87 17.05 0.64 -2.90
N SER A 88 15.95 0.61 -2.19
CA SER A 88 15.48 1.70 -1.32
C SER A 88 14.71 1.17 -0.11
N ASP A 89 14.69 1.96 0.95
CA ASP A 89 13.67 1.86 1.99
C ASP A 89 12.31 2.38 1.47
N HIS A 90 11.37 2.56 2.37
CA HIS A 90 10.03 3.07 2.03
C HIS A 90 10.04 4.48 1.39
N GLY A 91 11.15 5.17 1.45
CA GLY A 91 11.37 6.49 0.86
C GLY A 91 11.74 6.47 -0.64
N THR A 92 11.12 5.65 -1.46
CA THR A 92 11.43 5.50 -2.90
C THR A 92 11.41 6.82 -3.67
N HIS A 93 10.62 7.79 -3.24
CA HIS A 93 10.52 9.12 -3.83
C HIS A 93 11.79 9.97 -3.62
N GLN A 94 12.67 9.58 -2.72
CA GLN A 94 13.98 10.21 -2.47
C GLN A 94 15.14 9.40 -3.07
N ASN A 95 14.87 8.20 -3.53
CA ASN A 95 15.85 7.33 -4.14
C ASN A 95 16.10 7.76 -5.59
N LYS A 96 17.38 7.82 -5.99
CA LYS A 96 17.76 8.26 -7.35
C LYS A 96 17.08 7.42 -8.44
N GLU A 97 17.15 6.10 -8.32
CA GLU A 97 16.55 5.19 -9.31
C GLU A 97 15.02 5.32 -9.32
N GLY A 98 14.39 5.52 -8.15
CA GLY A 98 12.96 5.79 -8.05
C GLY A 98 12.55 7.09 -8.77
N VAL A 99 13.32 8.15 -8.60
CA VAL A 99 13.10 9.43 -9.29
C VAL A 99 13.30 9.30 -10.80
N GLU A 100 14.32 8.58 -11.24
CA GLU A 100 14.58 8.31 -12.66
C GLU A 100 13.42 7.52 -13.29
N GLU A 101 12.87 6.56 -12.58
CA GLU A 101 11.71 5.79 -13.06
C GLU A 101 10.44 6.65 -13.15
N VAL A 102 10.16 7.51 -12.19
CA VAL A 102 9.07 8.48 -12.29
C VAL A 102 9.22 9.36 -13.52
N HIS A 103 10.42 9.87 -13.77
CA HIS A 103 10.73 10.69 -14.95
C HIS A 103 10.47 9.92 -16.25
N ARG A 104 10.92 8.67 -16.33
CA ARG A 104 10.68 7.79 -17.48
C ARG A 104 9.18 7.62 -17.76
N ILE A 105 8.40 7.33 -16.72
CA ILE A 105 6.95 7.13 -16.82
C ILE A 105 6.24 8.39 -17.31
N LEU A 106 6.62 9.55 -16.77
CA LEU A 106 6.05 10.83 -17.19
C LEU A 106 6.34 11.14 -18.66
N LEU A 107 7.56 10.91 -19.13
CA LEU A 107 7.93 11.07 -20.54
C LEU A 107 7.16 10.09 -21.44
N LEU A 108 7.02 8.85 -21.02
CA LEU A 108 6.24 7.85 -21.75
C LEU A 108 4.78 8.30 -21.92
N ASN A 109 4.17 8.81 -20.85
CA ASN A 109 2.80 9.30 -20.88
C ASN A 109 2.64 10.49 -21.84
N LEU A 110 3.55 11.45 -21.82
CA LEU A 110 3.56 12.59 -22.71
C LEU A 110 3.69 12.18 -24.19
N THR A 111 4.52 11.19 -24.49
CA THR A 111 4.69 10.70 -25.87
C THR A 111 3.48 9.93 -26.37
N GLN A 112 2.77 9.22 -25.49
CA GLN A 112 1.54 8.53 -25.84
C GLN A 112 0.39 9.49 -26.12
N GLN A 113 0.27 10.58 -25.38
CA GLN A 113 -0.73 11.63 -25.61
C GLN A 113 -0.55 12.32 -26.96
N LYS A 114 0.69 12.50 -27.42
CA LYS A 114 1.00 13.08 -28.74
C LYS A 114 0.65 12.18 -29.92
N LYS A 115 0.45 10.89 -29.67
CA LYS A 115 0.05 9.90 -30.69
C LYS A 115 -1.46 9.62 -30.68
N GLY A 116 -2.23 10.39 -29.96
CA GLY A 116 -3.69 10.31 -29.97
C GLY A 116 -4.25 10.54 -31.37
N PRO A 117 -5.46 10.05 -31.64
CA PRO A 117 -6.03 10.06 -32.96
C PRO A 117 -6.14 11.43 -33.58
#